data_258a44d8bb794588cb4f8c74c4cff348
#
_entry.id   258a44d8bb794588cb4f8c74c4cff348
#
_cell.length_a   1.000
_cell.length_b   1.000
_cell.length_c   1.000
_cell.angle_alpha   90.00
_cell.angle_beta   90.00
_cell.angle_gamma   90.00
#
_symmetry.space_group_name_H-M   'P 1'
#
loop_
_entity.id
_entity.type
_entity.pdbx_description
1 polymer ?
#
loop_
_entity_poly.entity_id
_entity_poly.type
_entity_poly.pdbx_seq_one_letter_code
_entity_poly.pdbx_strand_id
1 'polypeptide(L)'
;MKQNIWMKVYALLVFTLFAIAGHSQTSLNNYKYVIVPERFNFSKEDNQYSLNSTTKLLLEQKGFTAFIGNKELPSTVAGNRCNALTAEVTQNNGLFVTRLTLLLKDCQGNIIFKSKEGKSREKEFPVAYNQALNDAFSSLNEVPYKYDSTIATQPQQAAAPAVAPLPVPAPVPSAAADITGTLYAQGTTNGYQLIDTTPKKVLGLLKTSMQDLFIAEGGVSNGIVFKKDGEWVFEYYKDNKLVSQKLAIKF
;
A
#
# COMPACT_ATOMS: atom_id res chain seq x y z
N MET A 1 -32.64 -32.65 -37.31
CA MET A 1 -32.20 -31.24 -37.36
C MET A 1 -32.32 -30.50 -35.99
N LYS A 2 -33.14 -30.85 -35.07
CA LYS A 2 -33.29 -30.17 -33.73
C LYS A 2 -32.12 -30.47 -32.76
N GLN A 3 -31.47 -31.61 -32.85
CA GLN A 3 -30.41 -32.03 -31.90
C GLN A 3 -29.12 -31.19 -32.01
N ASN A 4 -28.81 -30.67 -33.20
CA ASN A 4 -27.59 -29.86 -33.41
C ASN A 4 -27.71 -28.43 -32.90
N ILE A 5 -28.92 -27.93 -32.68
CA ILE A 5 -29.15 -26.56 -32.15
C ILE A 5 -28.86 -26.51 -30.66
N TRP A 6 -29.32 -27.52 -29.92
CA TRP A 6 -29.09 -27.63 -28.47
C TRP A 6 -27.57 -27.76 -28.14
N MET A 7 -26.84 -28.53 -28.90
CA MET A 7 -25.39 -28.73 -28.76
C MET A 7 -24.65 -27.43 -29.03
N LYS A 8 -25.06 -26.63 -30.02
CA LYS A 8 -24.48 -25.31 -30.32
C LYS A 8 -24.82 -24.29 -29.23
N VAL A 9 -26.00 -24.33 -28.65
CA VAL A 9 -26.42 -23.46 -27.53
C VAL A 9 -25.61 -23.79 -26.27
N TYR A 10 -25.39 -25.09 -25.95
CA TYR A 10 -24.57 -25.52 -24.84
C TYR A 10 -23.08 -25.12 -25.05
N ALA A 11 -22.54 -25.27 -26.24
CA ALA A 11 -21.16 -24.86 -26.56
C ALA A 11 -20.99 -23.34 -26.43
N LEU A 12 -21.98 -22.55 -26.83
CA LEU A 12 -21.96 -21.10 -26.71
C LEU A 12 -22.08 -20.65 -25.24
N LEU A 13 -22.89 -21.35 -24.44
CA LEU A 13 -23.07 -21.08 -23.00
C LEU A 13 -21.82 -21.44 -22.19
N VAL A 14 -21.12 -22.51 -22.54
CA VAL A 14 -19.82 -22.88 -21.94
C VAL A 14 -18.75 -21.89 -22.33
N PHE A 15 -18.73 -21.39 -23.58
CA PHE A 15 -17.74 -20.40 -24.03
C PHE A 15 -17.93 -19.04 -23.37
N THR A 16 -19.18 -18.62 -23.03
CA THR A 16 -19.44 -17.37 -22.31
C THR A 16 -19.05 -17.45 -20.83
N LEU A 17 -19.05 -18.63 -20.20
CA LEU A 17 -18.61 -18.82 -18.82
C LEU A 17 -17.10 -18.69 -18.64
N PHE A 18 -16.28 -18.90 -19.69
CA PHE A 18 -14.82 -18.72 -19.63
C PHE A 18 -14.37 -17.27 -19.83
N ALA A 19 -15.24 -16.35 -20.23
CA ALA A 19 -14.87 -14.97 -20.54
C ALA A 19 -14.83 -14.01 -19.33
N ILE A 20 -15.12 -14.47 -18.09
CA ILE A 20 -15.29 -13.57 -16.92
C ILE A 20 -14.11 -13.63 -15.93
N ALA A 21 -12.93 -14.07 -16.34
CA ALA A 21 -11.74 -14.09 -15.46
C ALA A 21 -10.70 -13.03 -15.84
N GLY A 22 -11.14 -11.84 -16.23
CA GLY A 22 -10.29 -10.67 -16.37
C GLY A 22 -10.08 -9.96 -15.03
N HIS A 23 -9.47 -10.61 -14.04
CA HIS A 23 -8.98 -9.90 -12.87
C HIS A 23 -7.79 -9.06 -13.33
N SER A 24 -7.93 -7.73 -13.26
CA SER A 24 -6.79 -6.82 -13.32
C SER A 24 -5.93 -7.11 -12.09
N GLN A 25 -5.05 -8.09 -12.19
CA GLN A 25 -4.07 -8.38 -11.15
C GLN A 25 -3.04 -7.26 -11.19
N THR A 26 -2.90 -6.54 -10.10
CA THR A 26 -1.80 -5.61 -9.91
C THR A 26 -0.49 -6.37 -10.09
N SER A 27 0.22 -6.05 -11.16
CA SER A 27 1.45 -6.75 -11.55
C SER A 27 2.66 -6.17 -10.81
N LEU A 28 3.68 -6.99 -10.59
CA LEU A 28 5.00 -6.52 -10.14
C LEU A 28 5.56 -5.41 -11.04
N ASN A 29 5.24 -5.44 -12.34
CA ASN A 29 5.71 -4.49 -13.34
C ASN A 29 5.21 -3.05 -13.11
N ASN A 30 4.17 -2.88 -12.28
CA ASN A 30 3.65 -1.55 -11.93
C ASN A 30 4.55 -0.82 -10.92
N TYR A 31 5.47 -1.52 -10.27
CA TYR A 31 6.30 -0.97 -9.20
C TYR A 31 7.77 -0.96 -9.58
N LYS A 32 8.38 0.23 -9.53
CA LYS A 32 9.84 0.41 -9.67
C LYS A 32 10.56 0.25 -8.34
N TYR A 33 9.91 0.67 -7.26
CA TYR A 33 10.53 0.83 -5.96
C TYR A 33 10.07 -0.24 -4.98
N VAL A 34 11.00 -0.67 -4.12
CA VAL A 34 10.70 -1.57 -3.00
C VAL A 34 11.36 -1.04 -1.72
N ILE A 35 10.60 -0.99 -0.64
CA ILE A 35 11.09 -0.63 0.68
C ILE A 35 11.31 -1.91 1.47
N VAL A 36 12.54 -2.15 1.91
CA VAL A 36 12.91 -3.22 2.82
C VAL A 36 12.92 -2.63 4.24
N PRO A 37 12.24 -3.20 5.24
CA PRO A 37 12.28 -2.68 6.60
C PRO A 37 13.70 -2.76 7.17
N GLU A 38 14.02 -1.96 8.18
CA GLU A 38 15.32 -2.04 8.88
C GLU A 38 15.44 -3.35 9.65
N ARG A 39 14.30 -3.92 10.09
CA ARG A 39 14.19 -5.19 10.82
C ARG A 39 12.97 -5.98 10.38
N PHE A 40 13.11 -7.29 10.18
CA PHE A 40 11.99 -8.19 9.97
C PHE A 40 11.35 -8.58 11.31
N ASN A 41 10.04 -8.90 11.31
CA ASN A 41 9.26 -9.15 12.53
C ASN A 41 9.81 -10.30 13.41
N PHE A 42 10.49 -11.27 12.82
CA PHE A 42 11.11 -12.38 13.56
C PHE A 42 12.52 -12.07 14.08
N SER A 43 13.14 -10.99 13.63
CA SER A 43 14.51 -10.59 13.98
C SER A 43 14.52 -9.85 15.31
N LYS A 44 15.58 -10.06 16.10
CA LYS A 44 15.77 -9.41 17.41
C LYS A 44 16.42 -8.03 17.28
N GLU A 45 17.20 -7.81 16.23
CA GLU A 45 17.96 -6.58 15.95
C GLU A 45 17.83 -6.18 14.47
N ASP A 46 18.18 -4.94 14.19
CA ASP A 46 18.16 -4.41 12.84
C ASP A 46 19.20 -5.12 11.98
N ASN A 47 18.82 -5.42 10.75
CA ASN A 47 19.66 -6.14 9.77
C ASN A 47 20.33 -7.41 10.30
N GLN A 48 19.65 -8.14 11.19
CA GLN A 48 20.15 -9.38 11.79
C GLN A 48 20.58 -10.37 10.70
N TYR A 49 21.78 -10.93 10.85
CA TYR A 49 22.42 -11.83 9.86
C TYR A 49 22.56 -11.20 8.46
N SER A 50 22.55 -9.87 8.36
CA SER A 50 22.58 -9.10 7.10
C SER A 50 21.39 -9.36 6.17
N LEU A 51 20.26 -9.90 6.70
CA LEU A 51 19.12 -10.32 5.90
C LEU A 51 18.46 -9.16 5.16
N ASN A 52 18.34 -7.99 5.79
CA ASN A 52 17.70 -6.84 5.16
C ASN A 52 18.57 -6.29 4.02
N SER A 53 19.90 -6.23 4.23
CA SER A 53 20.86 -5.84 3.19
C SER A 53 20.90 -6.85 2.04
N THR A 54 20.87 -8.16 2.35
CA THR A 54 20.80 -9.22 1.33
C THR A 54 19.49 -9.14 0.56
N THR A 55 18.35 -8.93 1.24
CA THR A 55 17.05 -8.75 0.57
C THR A 55 17.08 -7.56 -0.40
N LYS A 56 17.63 -6.41 0.02
CA LYS A 56 17.82 -5.25 -0.85
C LYS A 56 18.64 -5.61 -2.08
N LEU A 57 19.78 -6.24 -1.90
CA LEU A 57 20.69 -6.62 -2.99
C LEU A 57 19.98 -7.56 -4.00
N LEU A 58 19.27 -8.58 -3.53
CA LEU A 58 18.56 -9.54 -4.38
C LEU A 58 17.40 -8.87 -5.16
N LEU A 59 16.70 -7.91 -4.55
CA LEU A 59 15.69 -7.11 -5.25
C LEU A 59 16.31 -6.21 -6.32
N GLU A 60 17.47 -5.62 -6.06
CA GLU A 60 18.20 -4.81 -7.04
C GLU A 60 18.71 -5.66 -8.20
N GLN A 61 19.19 -6.86 -7.94
CA GLN A 61 19.57 -7.82 -8.98
C GLN A 61 18.39 -8.23 -9.86
N LYS A 62 17.16 -8.26 -9.29
CA LYS A 62 15.93 -8.48 -10.05
C LYS A 62 15.53 -7.30 -10.93
N GLY A 63 16.07 -6.12 -10.67
CA GLY A 63 15.81 -4.88 -11.42
C GLY A 63 14.94 -3.85 -10.70
N PHE A 64 14.58 -4.07 -9.44
CA PHE A 64 13.93 -3.06 -8.61
C PHE A 64 14.95 -2.01 -8.12
N THR A 65 14.46 -0.85 -7.74
CA THR A 65 15.23 0.12 -6.95
C THR A 65 14.80 -0.04 -5.49
N ALA A 66 15.68 -0.60 -4.65
CA ALA A 66 15.34 -0.96 -3.28
C ALA A 66 16.01 -0.03 -2.24
N PHE A 67 15.26 0.29 -1.18
CA PHE A 67 15.71 1.14 -0.07
C PHE A 67 15.54 0.40 1.25
N ILE A 68 16.39 0.67 2.25
CA ILE A 68 16.24 0.16 3.61
C ILE A 68 15.61 1.25 4.49
N GLY A 69 14.48 0.91 5.13
CA GLY A 69 13.75 1.84 5.98
C GLY A 69 13.23 3.05 5.21
N ASN A 70 13.22 4.19 5.89
CA ASN A 70 12.72 5.45 5.36
C ASN A 70 13.82 6.42 4.97
N LYS A 71 15.07 6.01 5.07
CA LYS A 71 16.23 6.82 4.74
C LYS A 71 16.42 6.88 3.23
N GLU A 72 16.73 8.06 2.71
CA GLU A 72 17.07 8.27 1.30
C GLU A 72 16.00 7.90 0.27
N LEU A 73 14.72 7.95 0.67
CA LEU A 73 13.62 7.69 -0.27
C LEU A 73 13.52 8.82 -1.31
N PRO A 74 13.36 8.50 -2.60
CA PRO A 74 13.09 9.53 -3.61
C PRO A 74 11.76 10.25 -3.30
N SER A 75 11.65 11.51 -3.68
CA SER A 75 10.47 12.35 -3.42
C SER A 75 9.16 11.71 -3.89
N THR A 76 9.21 10.96 -4.98
CA THR A 76 8.06 10.21 -5.53
C THR A 76 7.55 9.11 -4.60
N VAL A 77 8.41 8.48 -3.80
CA VAL A 77 8.04 7.46 -2.81
C VAL A 77 7.75 8.10 -1.45
N ALA A 78 8.53 9.11 -1.07
CA ALA A 78 8.32 9.84 0.18
C ALA A 78 6.96 10.57 0.20
N GLY A 79 6.54 11.14 -0.94
CA GLY A 79 5.26 11.81 -1.10
C GLY A 79 4.07 10.85 -1.30
N ASN A 80 4.30 9.67 -1.84
CA ASN A 80 3.27 8.64 -2.00
C ASN A 80 3.85 7.24 -1.86
N ARG A 81 3.62 6.62 -0.71
CA ARG A 81 4.07 5.26 -0.40
C ARG A 81 3.50 4.19 -1.34
N CYS A 82 2.37 4.47 -1.99
CA CYS A 82 1.76 3.53 -2.93
C CYS A 82 2.55 3.40 -4.25
N ASN A 83 3.58 4.22 -4.45
CA ASN A 83 4.51 4.07 -5.57
C ASN A 83 5.60 3.01 -5.31
N ALA A 84 5.61 2.39 -4.13
CA ALA A 84 6.56 1.35 -3.77
C ALA A 84 5.86 0.13 -3.18
N LEU A 85 6.47 -1.04 -3.39
CA LEU A 85 6.15 -2.24 -2.62
C LEU A 85 6.91 -2.21 -1.28
N THR A 86 6.37 -2.90 -0.29
CA THR A 86 7.07 -3.22 0.95
C THR A 86 7.49 -4.69 0.92
N ALA A 87 8.77 -4.95 1.12
CA ALA A 87 9.29 -6.30 1.28
C ALA A 87 9.11 -6.75 2.73
N GLU A 88 8.51 -7.91 2.91
CA GLU A 88 8.41 -8.60 4.19
C GLU A 88 8.99 -10.01 4.03
N VAL A 89 9.86 -10.39 4.93
CA VAL A 89 10.31 -11.78 5.04
C VAL A 89 9.68 -12.37 6.29
N THR A 90 9.01 -13.50 6.11
CA THR A 90 8.39 -14.24 7.22
C THR A 90 9.16 -15.52 7.47
N GLN A 91 9.26 -15.90 8.75
CA GLN A 91 9.85 -17.14 9.19
C GLN A 91 8.75 -18.14 9.57
N ASN A 92 8.89 -19.38 9.12
CA ASN A 92 8.10 -20.50 9.60
C ASN A 92 9.00 -21.40 10.47
N ASN A 93 8.62 -21.58 11.73
CA ASN A 93 9.43 -22.37 12.66
C ASN A 93 9.38 -23.85 12.31
N GLY A 94 10.54 -24.46 12.08
CA GLY A 94 10.72 -25.90 11.90
C GLY A 94 11.83 -26.41 12.80
N LEU A 95 11.66 -27.62 13.32
CA LEU A 95 12.77 -28.32 13.98
C LEU A 95 13.87 -28.62 12.96
N PHE A 96 15.08 -28.13 13.19
CA PHE A 96 16.27 -28.37 12.36
C PHE A 96 16.24 -27.82 10.93
N VAL A 97 15.29 -26.96 10.59
CA VAL A 97 15.20 -26.35 9.25
C VAL A 97 14.82 -24.89 9.39
N THR A 98 15.64 -23.99 8.88
CA THR A 98 15.28 -22.59 8.70
C THR A 98 14.41 -22.44 7.46
N ARG A 99 13.25 -21.79 7.58
CA ARG A 99 12.30 -21.58 6.49
C ARG A 99 11.92 -20.13 6.41
N LEU A 100 12.09 -19.55 5.24
CA LEU A 100 11.77 -18.14 4.97
C LEU A 100 10.86 -18.02 3.76
N THR A 101 9.97 -17.03 3.77
CA THR A 101 9.11 -16.67 2.64
C THR A 101 9.19 -15.18 2.43
N LEU A 102 9.46 -14.74 1.20
CA LEU A 102 9.41 -13.34 0.79
C LEU A 102 7.99 -12.97 0.37
N LEU A 103 7.49 -11.87 0.87
CA LEU A 103 6.26 -11.23 0.47
C LEU A 103 6.57 -9.83 -0.05
N LEU A 104 6.06 -9.47 -1.21
CA LEU A 104 6.04 -8.09 -1.68
C LEU A 104 4.60 -7.59 -1.61
N LYS A 105 4.37 -6.57 -0.79
CA LYS A 105 3.05 -6.02 -0.49
C LYS A 105 2.91 -4.60 -1.03
N ASP A 106 1.71 -4.25 -1.47
CA ASP A 106 1.37 -2.87 -1.81
C ASP A 106 1.12 -2.02 -0.55
N CYS A 107 0.80 -0.74 -0.73
CA CYS A 107 0.52 0.19 0.37
C CYS A 107 -0.79 -0.13 1.13
N GLN A 108 -1.66 -0.98 0.59
CA GLN A 108 -2.88 -1.45 1.23
C GLN A 108 -2.67 -2.75 2.00
N GLY A 109 -1.46 -3.35 1.89
CA GLY A 109 -1.11 -4.63 2.50
C GLY A 109 -1.48 -5.84 1.65
N ASN A 110 -1.97 -5.65 0.41
CA ASN A 110 -2.23 -6.76 -0.50
C ASN A 110 -0.92 -7.40 -0.95
N ILE A 111 -0.89 -8.72 -0.98
CA ILE A 111 0.27 -9.47 -1.44
C ILE A 111 0.29 -9.46 -2.98
N ILE A 112 1.24 -8.73 -3.56
CA ILE A 112 1.48 -8.67 -5.01
C ILE A 112 2.34 -9.85 -5.47
N PHE A 113 3.27 -10.26 -4.61
CA PHE A 113 4.09 -11.46 -4.85
C PHE A 113 4.34 -12.20 -3.55
N LYS A 114 4.30 -13.52 -3.62
CA LYS A 114 4.70 -14.44 -2.55
C LYS A 114 5.65 -15.47 -3.12
N SER A 115 6.84 -15.56 -2.56
CA SER A 115 7.82 -16.58 -2.97
C SER A 115 7.40 -17.99 -2.52
N LYS A 116 8.04 -18.99 -3.09
CA LYS A 116 8.08 -20.31 -2.44
C LYS A 116 8.71 -20.19 -1.05
N GLU A 117 8.47 -21.17 -0.19
CA GLU A 117 9.17 -21.31 1.06
C GLU A 117 10.62 -21.78 0.80
N GLY A 118 11.59 -20.89 1.01
CA GLY A 118 13.00 -21.22 0.93
C GLY A 118 13.46 -21.91 2.19
N LYS A 119 14.38 -22.88 2.06
CA LYS A 119 14.79 -23.79 3.15
C LYS A 119 16.30 -23.91 3.25
N SER A 120 16.77 -24.02 4.49
CA SER A 120 18.15 -24.41 4.79
C SER A 120 18.22 -25.34 5.99
N ARG A 121 19.17 -26.26 5.96
CA ARG A 121 19.48 -27.19 7.07
C ARG A 121 20.83 -26.89 7.71
N GLU A 122 21.44 -25.78 7.36
CA GLU A 122 22.69 -25.34 7.97
C GLU A 122 22.51 -25.11 9.47
N LYS A 123 23.57 -25.36 10.22
CA LYS A 123 23.55 -25.24 11.68
C LYS A 123 23.88 -23.81 12.13
N GLU A 124 24.69 -23.11 11.37
CA GLU A 124 25.05 -21.72 11.65
C GLU A 124 23.96 -20.77 11.20
N PHE A 125 23.35 -20.05 12.12
CA PHE A 125 22.22 -19.17 11.85
C PHE A 125 22.47 -18.17 10.70
N PRO A 126 23.58 -17.41 10.66
CA PRO A 126 23.80 -16.47 9.55
C PRO A 126 23.80 -17.17 8.19
N VAL A 127 24.39 -18.34 8.08
CA VAL A 127 24.44 -19.15 6.85
C VAL A 127 23.06 -19.70 6.53
N ALA A 128 22.39 -20.30 7.52
CA ALA A 128 21.08 -20.91 7.35
C ALA A 128 20.03 -19.92 6.84
N TYR A 129 19.98 -18.74 7.45
CA TYR A 129 19.02 -17.71 7.07
C TYR A 129 19.30 -17.13 5.67
N ASN A 130 20.56 -16.86 5.33
CA ASN A 130 20.91 -16.35 4.01
C ASN A 130 20.67 -17.39 2.91
N GLN A 131 20.94 -18.68 3.16
CA GLN A 131 20.62 -19.74 2.20
C GLN A 131 19.11 -19.88 1.99
N ALA A 132 18.33 -19.91 3.09
CA ALA A 132 16.86 -19.96 3.00
C ALA A 132 16.28 -18.75 2.27
N LEU A 133 16.84 -17.56 2.48
CA LEU A 133 16.45 -16.34 1.78
C LEU A 133 16.74 -16.45 0.28
N ASN A 134 17.94 -16.85 -0.11
CA ASN A 134 18.31 -17.06 -1.52
C ASN A 134 17.43 -18.12 -2.20
N ASP A 135 17.12 -19.21 -1.51
CA ASP A 135 16.22 -20.24 -2.03
C ASP A 135 14.79 -19.69 -2.23
N ALA A 136 14.27 -18.87 -1.30
CA ALA A 136 12.99 -18.19 -1.48
C ALA A 136 13.00 -17.27 -2.71
N PHE A 137 14.06 -16.48 -2.89
CA PHE A 137 14.22 -15.55 -4.00
C PHE A 137 14.29 -16.24 -5.38
N SER A 138 14.68 -17.51 -5.47
CA SER A 138 14.74 -18.22 -6.74
C SER A 138 13.40 -18.18 -7.47
N SER A 139 12.26 -18.26 -6.76
CA SER A 139 10.92 -18.16 -7.37
C SER A 139 10.59 -16.76 -7.89
N LEU A 140 11.17 -15.70 -7.31
CA LEU A 140 11.04 -14.35 -7.87
C LEU A 140 11.85 -14.22 -9.18
N ASN A 141 12.99 -14.91 -9.28
CA ASN A 141 13.81 -14.88 -10.47
C ASN A 141 13.12 -15.54 -11.68
N GLU A 142 12.23 -16.50 -11.46
CA GLU A 142 11.43 -17.16 -12.50
C GLU A 142 10.32 -16.25 -13.05
N VAL A 143 9.87 -15.26 -12.31
CA VAL A 143 8.83 -14.30 -12.76
C VAL A 143 9.46 -13.25 -13.65
N PRO A 144 9.01 -13.05 -14.91
CA PRO A 144 9.50 -11.96 -15.73
C PRO A 144 9.14 -10.61 -15.09
N TYR A 145 10.15 -9.77 -14.92
CA TYR A 145 9.96 -8.42 -14.37
C TYR A 145 10.58 -7.37 -15.30
N LYS A 146 9.76 -6.39 -15.67
CA LYS A 146 10.17 -5.18 -16.38
C LYS A 146 9.26 -4.06 -15.94
N TYR A 147 9.83 -3.02 -15.31
CA TYR A 147 9.03 -1.87 -14.90
C TYR A 147 8.33 -1.22 -16.10
N ASP A 148 7.02 -1.01 -15.97
CA ASP A 148 6.19 -0.32 -16.95
C ASP A 148 5.64 0.97 -16.35
N SER A 149 6.22 2.10 -16.76
CA SER A 149 5.82 3.42 -16.29
C SER A 149 4.43 3.87 -16.78
N THR A 150 3.89 3.23 -17.82
CA THR A 150 2.60 3.63 -18.39
C THR A 150 1.42 3.22 -17.51
N ILE A 151 1.60 2.20 -16.69
CA ILE A 151 0.57 1.65 -15.78
C ILE A 151 0.59 2.36 -14.42
N ALA A 152 1.74 2.92 -14.02
CA ALA A 152 1.93 3.59 -12.74
C ALA A 152 1.11 4.89 -12.57
N THR A 153 0.44 5.36 -13.62
CA THR A 153 -0.30 6.63 -13.62
C THR A 153 -1.80 6.45 -13.34
N GLN A 154 -2.30 5.22 -13.19
CA GLN A 154 -3.69 5.02 -12.78
C GLN A 154 -3.78 5.02 -11.24
N PRO A 155 -4.59 5.93 -10.64
CA PRO A 155 -4.93 5.79 -9.22
C PRO A 155 -5.64 4.46 -9.06
N GLN A 156 -5.04 3.58 -8.26
CA GLN A 156 -5.56 2.26 -7.96
C GLN A 156 -6.86 2.41 -7.16
N GLN A 157 -7.96 2.40 -7.89
CA GLN A 157 -9.31 2.41 -7.32
C GLN A 157 -9.54 1.04 -6.71
N ALA A 158 -9.61 1.00 -5.37
CA ALA A 158 -9.95 -0.21 -4.64
C ALA A 158 -11.24 -0.81 -5.23
N ALA A 159 -11.18 -2.07 -5.65
CA ALA A 159 -12.37 -2.82 -6.07
C ALA A 159 -13.29 -2.97 -4.85
N ALA A 160 -14.30 -2.12 -4.76
CA ALA A 160 -15.43 -2.33 -3.86
C ALA A 160 -16.22 -3.55 -4.34
N PRO A 161 -16.77 -4.39 -3.43
CA PRO A 161 -17.60 -5.51 -3.83
C PRO A 161 -18.82 -5.00 -4.62
N ALA A 162 -19.08 -5.65 -5.74
CA ALA A 162 -20.17 -5.32 -6.66
C ALA A 162 -21.52 -5.38 -5.95
N VAL A 163 -22.10 -4.24 -5.67
CA VAL A 163 -23.52 -4.07 -5.35
C VAL A 163 -24.22 -3.69 -6.65
N ALA A 164 -25.31 -4.39 -6.95
CA ALA A 164 -26.12 -4.24 -8.17
C ALA A 164 -26.54 -2.78 -8.44
N PRO A 165 -26.64 -2.35 -9.71
CA PRO A 165 -26.88 -0.96 -10.06
C PRO A 165 -28.33 -0.54 -9.77
N LEU A 166 -28.47 0.47 -8.91
CA LEU A 166 -29.67 1.31 -8.85
C LEU A 166 -29.48 2.52 -9.79
N PRO A 167 -30.55 3.08 -10.38
CA PRO A 167 -30.46 4.03 -11.47
C PRO A 167 -29.79 5.37 -11.07
N VAL A 168 -28.87 5.80 -11.93
CA VAL A 168 -28.04 7.00 -11.79
C VAL A 168 -28.88 8.28 -11.98
N PRO A 169 -28.85 9.24 -11.04
CA PRO A 169 -29.13 10.63 -11.35
C PRO A 169 -27.87 11.30 -11.95
N ALA A 170 -28.06 12.21 -12.88
CA ALA A 170 -27.07 12.89 -13.67
C ALA A 170 -25.99 13.63 -12.83
N PRO A 171 -24.75 13.83 -13.40
CA PRO A 171 -23.63 14.39 -12.65
C PRO A 171 -23.85 15.86 -12.33
N VAL A 172 -23.93 16.19 -11.06
CA VAL A 172 -23.72 17.55 -10.55
C VAL A 172 -22.23 17.80 -10.38
N PRO A 173 -21.71 18.97 -10.75
CA PRO A 173 -20.29 19.28 -10.62
C PRO A 173 -19.88 19.24 -9.15
N SER A 174 -18.90 18.39 -8.82
CA SER A 174 -18.31 18.30 -7.48
C SER A 174 -17.54 19.59 -7.18
N ALA A 175 -18.23 20.54 -6.54
CA ALA A 175 -17.57 21.63 -5.86
C ALA A 175 -16.66 21.05 -4.76
N ALA A 176 -15.44 21.55 -4.67
CA ALA A 176 -14.54 21.25 -3.54
C ALA A 176 -15.32 21.54 -2.26
N ALA A 177 -15.51 20.49 -1.45
CA ALA A 177 -16.18 20.67 -0.16
C ALA A 177 -15.24 21.48 0.73
N ASP A 178 -15.45 22.78 0.80
CA ASP A 178 -14.85 23.62 1.82
C ASP A 178 -15.30 23.10 3.19
N ILE A 179 -14.35 22.83 4.07
CA ILE A 179 -14.64 22.47 5.47
C ILE A 179 -15.14 23.76 6.14
N THR A 180 -16.45 24.01 6.04
CA THR A 180 -17.09 25.19 6.64
C THR A 180 -17.84 24.76 7.89
N GLY A 181 -17.68 25.54 8.99
CA GLY A 181 -18.32 25.30 10.25
C GLY A 181 -17.36 25.03 11.40
N THR A 182 -17.91 24.97 12.62
CA THR A 182 -17.13 24.63 13.82
C THR A 182 -16.91 23.14 13.90
N LEU A 183 -15.64 22.73 14.02
CA LEU A 183 -15.23 21.34 14.22
C LEU A 183 -14.96 21.09 15.69
N TYR A 184 -15.34 19.93 16.18
CA TYR A 184 -15.11 19.49 17.56
C TYR A 184 -14.05 18.40 17.58
N ALA A 185 -13.00 18.61 18.38
CA ALA A 185 -11.91 17.66 18.53
C ALA A 185 -12.27 16.59 19.57
N GLN A 186 -12.43 15.35 19.13
CA GLN A 186 -12.55 14.20 20.04
C GLN A 186 -11.18 13.52 20.18
N GLY A 187 -10.74 13.30 21.43
CA GLY A 187 -9.47 12.66 21.73
C GLY A 187 -9.43 11.21 21.22
N THR A 188 -8.30 10.83 20.60
CA THR A 188 -7.96 9.45 20.22
C THR A 188 -6.63 9.06 20.86
N THR A 189 -6.21 7.80 20.74
CA THR A 189 -4.96 7.31 21.33
C THR A 189 -3.74 8.13 20.90
N ASN A 190 -3.69 8.58 19.64
CA ASN A 190 -2.52 9.25 19.05
C ASN A 190 -2.80 10.70 18.62
N GLY A 191 -3.95 11.28 19.02
CA GLY A 191 -4.29 12.63 18.57
C GLY A 191 -5.74 13.00 18.78
N TYR A 192 -6.39 13.49 17.73
CA TYR A 192 -7.79 13.89 17.75
C TYR A 192 -8.50 13.48 16.46
N GLN A 193 -9.81 13.29 16.55
CA GLN A 193 -10.70 13.21 15.41
C GLN A 193 -11.56 14.45 15.38
N LEU A 194 -11.54 15.19 14.27
CA LEU A 194 -12.42 16.33 14.08
C LEU A 194 -13.75 15.85 13.50
N ILE A 195 -14.83 16.25 14.16
CA ILE A 195 -16.20 15.98 13.72
C ILE A 195 -16.94 17.29 13.51
N ASP A 196 -17.89 17.29 12.58
CA ASP A 196 -18.81 18.40 12.38
C ASP A 196 -20.01 18.31 13.33
N THR A 197 -20.96 19.23 13.20
CA THR A 197 -22.20 19.25 13.99
C THR A 197 -23.15 18.08 13.69
N THR A 198 -22.93 17.33 12.61
CA THR A 198 -23.71 16.14 12.23
C THR A 198 -23.03 14.83 12.61
N PRO A 199 -22.28 14.71 13.67
CA PRO A 199 -21.21 13.83 14.14
C PRO A 199 -20.53 12.99 13.04
N LYS A 200 -20.22 13.62 11.91
CA LYS A 200 -19.46 13.00 10.83
C LYS A 200 -17.98 13.32 10.98
N LYS A 201 -17.13 12.30 10.91
CA LYS A 201 -15.68 12.49 10.88
C LYS A 201 -15.29 13.28 9.62
N VAL A 202 -14.66 14.43 9.84
CA VAL A 202 -14.18 15.32 8.78
C VAL A 202 -12.69 15.12 8.56
N LEU A 203 -11.89 15.02 9.64
CA LEU A 203 -10.43 14.96 9.58
C LEU A 203 -9.87 14.23 10.80
N GLY A 204 -8.82 13.44 10.63
CA GLY A 204 -8.00 12.91 11.72
C GLY A 204 -6.78 13.79 11.95
N LEU A 205 -6.42 14.04 13.19
CA LEU A 205 -5.24 14.80 13.60
C LEU A 205 -4.31 13.90 14.41
N LEU A 206 -3.11 13.63 13.92
CA LEU A 206 -2.07 12.92 14.65
C LEU A 206 -1.14 13.93 15.34
N LYS A 207 -0.86 13.70 16.62
CA LYS A 207 0.10 14.51 17.38
C LYS A 207 1.49 14.42 16.80
N THR A 208 2.20 15.54 16.77
CA THR A 208 3.63 15.61 16.46
C THR A 208 4.42 15.93 17.74
N SER A 209 5.73 16.09 17.63
CA SER A 209 6.57 16.61 18.72
C SER A 209 6.33 18.09 19.02
N MET A 210 5.63 18.82 18.14
CA MET A 210 5.26 20.23 18.31
C MET A 210 3.84 20.35 18.81
N GLN A 211 3.61 21.23 19.80
CA GLN A 211 2.33 21.34 20.50
C GLN A 211 1.18 21.81 19.59
N ASP A 212 1.44 22.74 18.68
CA ASP A 212 0.44 23.38 17.80
C ASP A 212 0.58 22.94 16.33
N LEU A 213 1.09 21.71 16.08
CA LEU A 213 1.24 21.11 14.77
C LEU A 213 0.75 19.66 14.78
N PHE A 214 -0.14 19.34 13.85
CA PHE A 214 -0.70 18.00 13.67
C PHE A 214 -0.52 17.56 12.22
N ILE A 215 -0.28 16.26 12.02
CA ILE A 215 -0.46 15.64 10.71
C ILE A 215 -1.94 15.36 10.53
N ALA A 216 -2.49 15.82 9.42
CA ALA A 216 -3.91 15.67 9.10
C ALA A 216 -4.12 14.53 8.11
N GLU A 217 -5.03 13.61 8.45
CA GLU A 217 -5.36 12.44 7.66
C GLU A 217 -6.87 12.35 7.38
N GLY A 218 -7.21 12.01 6.15
CA GLY A 218 -8.61 11.89 5.71
C GLY A 218 -9.19 13.22 5.22
N GLY A 219 -10.52 13.28 5.08
CA GLY A 219 -11.18 14.46 4.51
C GLY A 219 -10.92 14.62 3.02
N VAL A 220 -10.66 15.84 2.57
CA VAL A 220 -10.42 16.16 1.16
C VAL A 220 -9.00 15.81 0.70
N SER A 221 -8.04 15.79 1.62
CA SER A 221 -6.63 15.46 1.34
C SER A 221 -5.86 15.27 2.64
N ASN A 222 -4.71 14.60 2.58
CA ASN A 222 -3.74 14.59 3.68
C ASN A 222 -2.93 15.88 3.68
N GLY A 223 -2.57 16.37 4.87
CA GLY A 223 -1.86 17.64 4.99
C GLY A 223 -1.36 17.88 6.41
N ILE A 224 -1.25 19.14 6.78
CA ILE A 224 -0.88 19.57 8.13
C ILE A 224 -1.93 20.53 8.66
N VAL A 225 -2.21 20.43 9.96
CA VAL A 225 -2.99 21.43 10.72
C VAL A 225 -2.08 22.05 11.76
N PHE A 226 -1.95 23.35 11.70
CA PHE A 226 -1.09 24.10 12.62
C PHE A 226 -1.73 25.43 13.02
N LYS A 227 -1.24 25.98 14.13
CA LYS A 227 -1.71 27.27 14.65
C LYS A 227 -0.85 28.40 14.09
N LYS A 228 -1.49 29.35 13.44
CA LYS A 228 -0.87 30.56 12.89
C LYS A 228 -1.70 31.78 13.31
N ASP A 229 -1.05 32.75 13.93
CA ASP A 229 -1.69 34.00 14.41
C ASP A 229 -2.94 33.79 15.28
N GLY A 230 -2.94 32.69 16.07
CA GLY A 230 -4.04 32.32 16.96
C GLY A 230 -5.14 31.48 16.28
N GLU A 231 -5.12 31.30 15.00
CA GLU A 231 -6.08 30.53 14.21
C GLU A 231 -5.51 29.17 13.78
N TRP A 232 -6.36 28.18 13.67
CA TRP A 232 -5.99 26.89 13.10
C TRP A 232 -6.05 26.92 11.59
N VAL A 233 -4.99 26.47 10.92
CA VAL A 233 -4.87 26.46 9.46
C VAL A 233 -4.60 25.04 9.00
N PHE A 234 -5.37 24.59 8.02
CA PHE A 234 -5.14 23.32 7.32
C PHE A 234 -4.49 23.60 5.98
N GLU A 235 -3.29 23.07 5.78
CA GLU A 235 -2.57 23.16 4.51
C GLU A 235 -2.39 21.78 3.89
N TYR A 236 -2.72 21.68 2.62
CA TYR A 236 -2.60 20.47 1.83
C TYR A 236 -2.35 20.79 0.34
N TYR A 237 -1.84 19.82 -0.38
CA TYR A 237 -1.67 19.95 -1.84
C TYR A 237 -2.86 19.36 -2.57
N LYS A 238 -3.43 20.11 -3.50
CA LYS A 238 -4.44 19.68 -4.47
C LYS A 238 -4.00 20.09 -5.86
N ASP A 239 -3.98 19.13 -6.79
CA ASP A 239 -3.55 19.38 -8.20
C ASP A 239 -2.20 20.10 -8.27
N ASN A 240 -1.24 19.70 -7.45
CA ASN A 240 0.10 20.30 -7.34
C ASN A 240 0.12 21.77 -6.88
N LYS A 241 -0.99 22.28 -6.33
CA LYS A 241 -1.09 23.63 -5.76
C LYS A 241 -1.30 23.52 -4.26
N LEU A 242 -0.58 24.33 -3.49
CA LEU A 242 -0.80 24.47 -2.07
C LEU A 242 -2.13 25.15 -1.80
N VAL A 243 -3.00 24.51 -1.07
CA VAL A 243 -4.27 25.04 -0.58
C VAL A 243 -4.15 25.26 0.93
N SER A 244 -4.52 26.45 1.39
CA SER A 244 -4.53 26.83 2.80
C SER A 244 -5.95 27.21 3.19
N GLN A 245 -6.51 26.55 4.22
CA GLN A 245 -7.88 26.72 4.70
C GLN A 245 -7.91 26.94 6.20
N LYS A 246 -8.62 27.98 6.67
CA LYS A 246 -8.82 28.19 8.09
C LYS A 246 -9.86 27.23 8.65
N LEU A 247 -9.58 26.69 9.83
CA LEU A 247 -10.45 25.77 10.56
C LEU A 247 -10.86 26.39 11.90
N ALA A 248 -12.15 26.37 12.20
CA ALA A 248 -12.68 26.71 13.52
C ALA A 248 -12.73 25.44 14.38
N ILE A 249 -11.67 25.15 15.13
CA ILE A 249 -11.56 23.93 15.95
C ILE A 249 -11.80 24.27 17.42
N LYS A 250 -12.66 23.48 18.06
CA LYS A 250 -12.85 23.43 19.53
C LYS A 250 -12.26 22.12 20.07
N PHE A 251 -11.19 22.23 20.85
CA PHE A 251 -10.54 21.13 21.56
C PHE A 251 -11.19 20.85 22.88
#